data_fceb51c953eb0b252c94a354de68f33b
#
_entry.id   fceb51c953eb0b252c94a354de68f33b
#
_cell.length_a   1.000
_cell.length_b   1.000
_cell.length_c   1.000
_cell.angle_alpha   90.00
_cell.angle_beta   90.00
_cell.angle_gamma   90.00
#
_symmetry.space_group_name_H-M   'P 1'
#
loop_
_entity.id
_entity.type
_entity.pdbx_description
1 polymer ?
#
loop_
_entity_poly.entity_id
_entity_poly.type
_entity_poly.pdbx_seq_one_letter_code
_entity_poly.pdbx_strand_id
1 'polypeptide(L)'
;PTPSPRLLAICAGKVKPYRHLKSAMIKSVIGSIESPTHVALGRLGLSGDEQAEVGLHGGLDQAVYMYPVEHMAFWQEQRGLLGMNEAMSYGFVGENLSVEGLLEDDVSVGDRLSIGDVLLQVTGPRIPCVKFNWRMGYAKASKHMIQSGRCGWYCSVLQTGALVPGASIHLLPGRKLMNIADQLRLQQKHIDRQLELFQ
;
A
#
# COMPACT_ATOMS: atom_id res chain seq x y z
N PRO A 1 -4.03 -23.86 2.02
CA PRO A 1 -3.26 -23.37 0.87
C PRO A 1 -3.50 -21.88 0.72
N THR A 2 -2.43 -21.12 0.61
CA THR A 2 -2.51 -19.69 0.31
C THR A 2 -3.18 -19.51 -1.06
N PRO A 3 -4.13 -18.59 -1.24
CA PRO A 3 -4.73 -18.35 -2.54
C PRO A 3 -3.68 -17.90 -3.55
N SER A 4 -3.88 -18.21 -4.83
CA SER A 4 -3.00 -17.72 -5.89
C SER A 4 -3.04 -16.19 -5.93
N PRO A 5 -1.87 -15.51 -6.05
CA PRO A 5 -1.83 -14.06 -6.02
C PRO A 5 -2.70 -13.41 -7.10
N ARG A 6 -3.55 -12.46 -6.70
CA ARG A 6 -4.42 -11.74 -7.63
C ARG A 6 -4.78 -10.32 -7.16
N LEU A 7 -5.15 -9.49 -8.12
CA LEU A 7 -5.65 -8.13 -7.90
C LEU A 7 -7.15 -8.16 -7.59
N LEU A 8 -7.56 -7.67 -6.42
CA LEU A 8 -8.97 -7.65 -6.01
C LEU A 8 -9.66 -6.33 -6.33
N ALA A 9 -8.99 -5.21 -6.06
CA ALA A 9 -9.55 -3.89 -6.30
C ALA A 9 -8.49 -2.88 -6.70
N ILE A 10 -8.92 -1.88 -7.47
CA ILE A 10 -8.15 -0.72 -7.88
C ILE A 10 -8.77 0.50 -7.23
N CYS A 11 -7.96 1.30 -6.55
CA CYS A 11 -8.39 2.46 -5.78
C CYS A 11 -7.63 3.70 -6.21
N ALA A 12 -8.37 4.77 -6.43
CA ALA A 12 -7.83 6.08 -6.77
C ALA A 12 -8.52 7.17 -5.95
N GLY A 13 -7.87 8.30 -5.80
CA GLY A 13 -8.42 9.44 -5.09
C GLY A 13 -7.78 10.74 -5.49
N LYS A 14 -8.52 11.83 -5.27
CA LYS A 14 -8.01 13.19 -5.42
C LYS A 14 -7.60 13.77 -4.09
N VAL A 15 -6.62 14.65 -4.11
CA VAL A 15 -6.21 15.41 -2.92
C VAL A 15 -7.37 16.31 -2.48
N LYS A 16 -7.81 16.12 -1.24
CA LYS A 16 -8.89 16.92 -0.62
C LYS A 16 -8.50 17.28 0.81
N PRO A 17 -9.00 18.40 1.35
CA PRO A 17 -8.92 18.66 2.78
C PRO A 17 -9.61 17.55 3.58
N TYR A 18 -9.01 17.09 4.65
CA TYR A 18 -9.60 16.09 5.53
C TYR A 18 -9.35 16.44 7.00
N ARG A 19 -10.41 16.68 7.75
CA ARG A 19 -10.35 17.12 9.16
C ARG A 19 -9.45 18.35 9.30
N HIS A 20 -8.37 18.25 10.10
CA HIS A 20 -7.40 19.34 10.33
C HIS A 20 -6.25 19.36 9.31
N LEU A 21 -6.27 18.44 8.32
CA LEU A 21 -5.25 18.35 7.29
C LEU A 21 -5.57 19.26 6.11
N LYS A 22 -4.59 20.09 5.71
CA LYS A 22 -4.71 20.93 4.50
C LYS A 22 -4.81 20.06 3.24
N SER A 23 -4.16 18.89 3.24
CA SER A 23 -4.22 17.92 2.16
C SER A 23 -4.20 16.50 2.69
N ALA A 24 -5.13 15.69 2.26
CA ALA A 24 -5.13 14.24 2.45
C ALA A 24 -5.66 13.60 1.20
N MET A 25 -5.23 12.37 0.94
CA MET A 25 -5.77 11.54 -0.11
C MET A 25 -6.67 10.49 0.51
N ILE A 26 -7.94 10.49 0.12
CA ILE A 26 -8.88 9.44 0.45
C ILE A 26 -9.15 8.70 -0.85
N LYS A 27 -8.71 7.45 -0.92
CA LYS A 27 -8.94 6.61 -2.09
C LYS A 27 -10.28 5.90 -1.97
N SER A 28 -10.93 5.74 -3.10
CA SER A 28 -12.15 4.97 -3.27
C SER A 28 -11.96 3.96 -4.39
N VAL A 29 -12.73 2.89 -4.34
CA VAL A 29 -12.73 1.85 -5.37
C VAL A 29 -13.20 2.44 -6.70
N ILE A 30 -12.41 2.24 -7.76
CA ILE A 30 -12.74 2.59 -9.14
C ILE A 30 -12.87 1.34 -10.03
N GLY A 31 -12.54 0.17 -9.49
CA GLY A 31 -12.77 -1.15 -10.06
C GLY A 31 -12.56 -2.22 -9.00
N SER A 32 -13.38 -3.27 -9.01
CA SER A 32 -13.26 -4.44 -8.11
C SER A 32 -13.63 -5.71 -8.86
N ILE A 33 -13.42 -6.87 -8.21
CA ILE A 33 -13.81 -8.17 -8.81
C ILE A 33 -15.32 -8.26 -9.04
N GLU A 34 -16.13 -7.57 -8.24
CA GLU A 34 -17.59 -7.51 -8.38
C GLU A 34 -18.02 -6.52 -9.49
N SER A 35 -17.16 -5.53 -9.81
CA SER A 35 -17.38 -4.53 -10.84
C SER A 35 -16.08 -4.27 -11.61
N PRO A 36 -15.68 -5.20 -12.48
CA PRO A 36 -14.40 -5.10 -13.21
C PRO A 36 -14.39 -3.89 -14.14
N THR A 37 -13.33 -3.11 -14.03
CA THR A 37 -13.12 -1.91 -14.86
C THR A 37 -11.65 -1.88 -15.30
N HIS A 38 -11.42 -1.58 -16.57
CA HIS A 38 -10.07 -1.35 -17.08
C HIS A 38 -9.56 0.01 -16.63
N VAL A 39 -8.48 0.03 -15.86
CA VAL A 39 -7.88 1.28 -15.37
C VAL A 39 -6.48 1.43 -15.95
N ALA A 40 -6.25 2.53 -16.66
CA ALA A 40 -4.96 2.82 -17.23
C ALA A 40 -3.93 3.12 -16.14
N LEU A 41 -2.74 2.51 -16.28
CA LEU A 41 -1.58 2.75 -15.43
C LEU A 41 -0.46 3.37 -16.25
N GLY A 42 -0.10 4.61 -15.93
CA GLY A 42 1.03 5.33 -16.47
C GLY A 42 2.27 5.23 -15.56
N ARG A 43 3.36 5.86 -15.98
CA ARG A 43 4.63 5.87 -15.24
C ARG A 43 4.52 6.47 -13.84
N LEU A 44 3.62 7.41 -13.63
CA LEU A 44 3.42 8.12 -12.36
C LEU A 44 2.26 7.56 -11.52
N GLY A 45 1.61 6.48 -11.97
CA GLY A 45 0.52 5.84 -11.26
C GLY A 45 -0.77 5.72 -12.07
N LEU A 46 -1.88 5.43 -11.37
CA LEU A 46 -3.19 5.20 -11.97
C LEU A 46 -3.79 6.48 -12.56
N SER A 47 -4.48 6.32 -13.68
CA SER A 47 -5.29 7.39 -14.24
C SER A 47 -6.37 7.82 -13.25
N GLY A 48 -6.47 9.12 -12.98
CA GLY A 48 -7.42 9.68 -12.02
C GLY A 48 -6.98 9.67 -10.56
N ASP A 49 -5.82 9.09 -10.25
CA ASP A 49 -5.20 9.20 -8.92
C ASP A 49 -4.33 10.46 -8.82
N GLU A 50 -4.28 11.06 -7.65
CA GLU A 50 -3.41 12.20 -7.36
C GLU A 50 -2.47 11.86 -6.20
N GLN A 51 -1.26 12.39 -6.26
CA GLN A 51 -0.27 12.26 -5.19
C GLN A 51 -0.23 13.57 -4.41
N ALA A 52 -0.56 13.52 -3.11
CA ALA A 52 -0.72 14.72 -2.29
C ALA A 52 0.58 15.50 -2.05
N GLU A 53 1.73 14.83 -2.05
CA GLU A 53 3.05 15.40 -1.72
C GLU A 53 4.12 14.70 -2.55
N VAL A 54 4.26 15.11 -3.81
CA VAL A 54 5.17 14.46 -4.79
C VAL A 54 6.64 14.44 -4.32
N GLY A 55 7.04 15.39 -3.46
CA GLY A 55 8.42 15.47 -2.93
C GLY A 55 8.70 14.56 -1.72
N LEU A 56 7.66 14.07 -1.02
CA LEU A 56 7.80 13.25 0.20
C LEU A 56 7.09 11.88 0.08
N HIS A 57 5.96 11.86 -0.62
CA HIS A 57 5.08 10.69 -0.74
C HIS A 57 4.61 10.53 -2.18
N GLY A 58 5.53 10.33 -3.13
CA GLY A 58 5.20 10.22 -4.53
C GLY A 58 6.43 10.06 -5.42
N GLY A 59 6.24 10.29 -6.72
CA GLY A 59 7.30 10.13 -7.71
C GLY A 59 7.35 8.72 -8.31
N LEU A 60 8.35 8.47 -9.13
CA LEU A 60 8.47 7.24 -9.91
C LEU A 60 8.59 5.98 -9.03
N ASP A 61 9.28 6.08 -7.89
CA ASP A 61 9.51 4.95 -6.99
C ASP A 61 8.33 4.65 -6.08
N GLN A 62 7.34 5.53 -6.02
CA GLN A 62 6.11 5.36 -5.24
C GLN A 62 4.86 5.57 -6.11
N ALA A 63 4.96 5.15 -7.38
CA ALA A 63 3.89 5.32 -8.36
C ALA A 63 2.62 4.51 -8.00
N VAL A 64 2.80 3.35 -7.37
CA VAL A 64 1.72 2.45 -6.96
C VAL A 64 1.96 1.95 -5.56
N TYR A 65 0.94 2.05 -4.69
CA TYR A 65 0.93 1.43 -3.38
C TYR A 65 0.06 0.17 -3.40
N MET A 66 0.65 -0.98 -3.11
CA MET A 66 -0.02 -2.28 -3.03
C MET A 66 -0.22 -2.70 -1.57
N TYR A 67 -1.36 -3.30 -1.26
CA TYR A 67 -1.70 -3.69 0.11
C TYR A 67 -2.42 -5.04 0.16
N PRO A 68 -1.92 -6.01 0.99
CA PRO A 68 -2.55 -7.30 1.20
C PRO A 68 -3.87 -7.17 1.96
N VAL A 69 -4.95 -7.73 1.41
CA VAL A 69 -6.27 -7.68 2.06
C VAL A 69 -6.34 -8.57 3.30
N GLU A 70 -5.44 -9.53 3.43
CA GLU A 70 -5.30 -10.41 4.59
C GLU A 70 -5.11 -9.62 5.88
N HIS A 71 -4.60 -8.39 5.79
CA HIS A 71 -4.39 -7.51 6.94
C HIS A 71 -5.65 -6.77 7.39
N MET A 72 -6.72 -6.78 6.59
CA MET A 72 -7.95 -6.03 6.93
C MET A 72 -8.59 -6.53 8.22
N ALA A 73 -8.57 -7.85 8.46
CA ALA A 73 -9.10 -8.44 9.71
C ALA A 73 -8.36 -7.91 10.95
N PHE A 74 -7.02 -7.83 10.88
CA PHE A 74 -6.22 -7.25 11.96
C PHE A 74 -6.62 -5.80 12.25
N TRP A 75 -6.75 -4.97 11.21
CA TRP A 75 -7.13 -3.57 11.40
C TRP A 75 -8.57 -3.41 11.90
N GLN A 76 -9.48 -4.25 11.40
CA GLN A 76 -10.86 -4.26 11.86
C GLN A 76 -10.93 -4.60 13.36
N GLU A 77 -10.15 -5.58 13.82
CA GLU A 77 -10.02 -5.94 15.23
C GLU A 77 -9.46 -4.78 16.05
N GLN A 78 -8.32 -4.18 15.64
CA GLN A 78 -7.70 -3.07 16.36
C GLN A 78 -8.64 -1.86 16.50
N ARG A 79 -9.42 -1.56 15.47
CA ARG A 79 -10.43 -0.50 15.49
C ARG A 79 -11.64 -0.89 16.34
N GLY A 80 -12.07 -2.13 16.27
CA GLY A 80 -13.18 -2.68 17.08
C GLY A 80 -12.92 -2.60 18.58
N LEU A 81 -11.69 -2.87 19.03
CA LEU A 81 -11.26 -2.70 20.43
C LEU A 81 -11.41 -1.25 20.94
N LEU A 82 -11.50 -0.28 20.04
CA LEU A 82 -11.68 1.14 20.32
C LEU A 82 -13.12 1.62 20.01
N GLY A 83 -14.06 0.69 19.80
CA GLY A 83 -15.46 0.99 19.51
C GLY A 83 -15.75 1.45 18.09
N MET A 84 -14.79 1.30 17.15
CA MET A 84 -14.95 1.65 15.74
C MET A 84 -15.28 0.38 14.93
N ASN A 85 -16.57 0.13 14.70
CA ASN A 85 -17.06 -1.11 14.10
C ASN A 85 -17.43 -0.97 12.61
N GLU A 86 -17.22 0.20 11.99
CA GLU A 86 -17.48 0.38 10.57
C GLU A 86 -16.54 -0.50 9.74
N ALA A 87 -17.11 -1.16 8.74
CA ALA A 87 -16.35 -2.00 7.82
C ALA A 87 -15.29 -1.17 7.06
N MET A 88 -14.12 -1.76 6.91
CA MET A 88 -13.06 -1.16 6.12
C MET A 88 -13.20 -1.60 4.67
N SER A 89 -13.41 -0.64 3.77
CA SER A 89 -13.43 -0.87 2.32
C SER A 89 -12.01 -0.94 1.75
N TYR A 90 -11.86 -1.49 0.55
CA TYR A 90 -10.65 -1.31 -0.25
C TYR A 90 -10.33 0.19 -0.39
N GLY A 91 -9.05 0.54 -0.43
CA GLY A 91 -8.59 1.94 -0.44
C GLY A 91 -8.55 2.58 0.95
N PHE A 92 -9.00 1.89 2.01
CA PHE A 92 -9.08 2.48 3.35
C PHE A 92 -7.71 2.87 3.92
N VAL A 93 -6.68 2.06 3.73
CA VAL A 93 -5.32 2.37 4.19
C VAL A 93 -4.55 3.29 3.24
N GLY A 94 -5.18 3.67 2.13
CA GLY A 94 -4.62 4.58 1.11
C GLY A 94 -3.95 3.86 -0.07
N GLU A 95 -4.17 2.56 -0.20
CA GLU A 95 -3.61 1.75 -1.27
C GLU A 95 -4.24 2.06 -2.64
N ASN A 96 -3.46 1.83 -3.69
CA ASN A 96 -3.91 1.84 -5.08
C ASN A 96 -4.42 0.47 -5.51
N LEU A 97 -3.74 -0.59 -5.10
CA LEU A 97 -4.06 -1.96 -5.45
C LEU A 97 -4.25 -2.78 -4.18
N SER A 98 -5.48 -3.26 -3.98
CA SER A 98 -5.78 -4.25 -2.94
C SER A 98 -5.56 -5.63 -3.54
N VAL A 99 -4.65 -6.40 -2.96
CA VAL A 99 -4.20 -7.70 -3.48
C VAL A 99 -4.41 -8.80 -2.46
N GLU A 100 -4.47 -10.05 -2.90
CA GLU A 100 -4.44 -11.22 -2.03
C GLU A 100 -3.38 -12.23 -2.48
N GLY A 101 -2.97 -13.11 -1.56
CA GLY A 101 -2.04 -14.21 -1.84
C GLY A 101 -0.57 -13.81 -1.89
N LEU A 102 -0.22 -12.56 -1.55
CA LEU A 102 1.15 -12.07 -1.38
C LEU A 102 1.24 -11.26 -0.10
N LEU A 103 2.20 -11.58 0.76
CA LEU A 103 2.49 -10.86 1.98
C LEU A 103 3.89 -10.23 1.94
N GLU A 104 4.19 -9.39 2.91
CA GLU A 104 5.47 -8.68 3.02
C GLU A 104 6.68 -9.60 3.13
N ASP A 105 6.51 -10.81 3.69
CA ASP A 105 7.56 -11.82 3.78
C ASP A 105 7.84 -12.53 2.44
N ASP A 106 6.86 -12.51 1.51
CA ASP A 106 6.98 -13.14 0.18
C ASP A 106 7.64 -12.21 -0.83
N VAL A 107 7.63 -10.89 -0.59
CA VAL A 107 8.01 -9.86 -1.56
C VAL A 107 9.27 -9.15 -1.11
N SER A 108 10.23 -9.00 -2.02
CA SER A 108 11.51 -8.34 -1.77
C SER A 108 11.69 -7.09 -2.64
N VAL A 109 12.46 -6.12 -2.16
CA VAL A 109 12.85 -4.96 -2.97
C VAL A 109 13.61 -5.43 -4.21
N GLY A 110 13.24 -4.89 -5.37
CA GLY A 110 13.77 -5.28 -6.66
C GLY A 110 13.03 -6.44 -7.34
N ASP A 111 12.11 -7.12 -6.65
CA ASP A 111 11.21 -8.07 -7.29
C ASP A 111 10.31 -7.36 -8.30
N ARG A 112 9.87 -8.12 -9.30
CA ARG A 112 8.93 -7.63 -10.31
C ARG A 112 7.59 -8.34 -10.18
N LEU A 113 6.53 -7.61 -10.43
CA LEU A 113 5.16 -8.11 -10.39
C LEU A 113 4.54 -7.90 -11.77
N SER A 114 4.22 -8.99 -12.47
CA SER A 114 3.50 -8.93 -13.74
C SER A 114 2.01 -9.10 -13.49
N ILE A 115 1.20 -8.17 -14.00
CA ILE A 115 -0.27 -8.13 -13.85
C ILE A 115 -0.86 -7.80 -15.23
N GLY A 116 -1.28 -8.83 -15.98
CA GLY A 116 -1.62 -8.66 -17.40
C GLY A 116 -0.44 -8.10 -18.18
N ASP A 117 -0.64 -6.97 -18.87
CA ASP A 117 0.40 -6.29 -19.67
C ASP A 117 1.27 -5.34 -18.82
N VAL A 118 0.93 -5.14 -17.56
CA VAL A 118 1.66 -4.24 -16.66
C VAL A 118 2.83 -4.97 -16.01
N LEU A 119 3.98 -4.29 -15.91
CA LEU A 119 5.12 -4.74 -15.13
C LEU A 119 5.49 -3.68 -14.10
N LEU A 120 5.44 -4.07 -12.83
CA LEU A 120 5.83 -3.25 -11.68
C LEU A 120 7.16 -3.74 -11.12
N GLN A 121 7.90 -2.87 -10.45
CA GLN A 121 9.06 -3.24 -9.63
C GLN A 121 8.85 -2.77 -8.20
N VAL A 122 9.03 -3.65 -7.26
CA VAL A 122 8.96 -3.36 -5.82
C VAL A 122 10.12 -2.46 -5.42
N THR A 123 9.81 -1.34 -4.78
CA THR A 123 10.79 -0.30 -4.41
C THR A 123 11.03 -0.19 -2.91
N GLY A 124 10.05 -0.56 -2.09
CA GLY A 124 10.23 -0.55 -0.64
C GLY A 124 8.92 -0.66 0.15
N PRO A 125 9.03 -0.80 1.47
CA PRO A 125 7.87 -0.81 2.35
C PRO A 125 7.21 0.56 2.43
N ARG A 126 5.91 0.58 2.68
CA ARG A 126 5.22 1.82 3.01
C ARG A 126 5.52 2.21 4.46
N ILE A 127 6.16 3.35 4.66
CA ILE A 127 6.38 3.91 5.98
C ILE A 127 5.17 4.73 6.39
N PRO A 128 4.48 4.38 7.49
CA PRO A 128 3.31 5.12 7.93
C PRO A 128 3.69 6.48 8.52
N CYS A 129 2.83 7.47 8.35
CA CYS A 129 2.97 8.79 8.93
C CYS A 129 1.76 9.16 9.80
N VAL A 130 1.78 10.32 10.40
CA VAL A 130 0.68 10.82 11.24
C VAL A 130 -0.68 10.83 10.53
N LYS A 131 -0.71 11.03 9.21
CA LYS A 131 -1.93 10.98 8.41
C LYS A 131 -2.60 9.59 8.46
N PHE A 132 -1.79 8.52 8.58
CA PHE A 132 -2.30 7.17 8.77
C PHE A 132 -3.02 7.01 10.12
N ASN A 133 -2.46 7.56 11.22
CA ASN A 133 -3.13 7.55 12.52
C ASN A 133 -4.52 8.19 12.46
N TRP A 134 -4.62 9.32 11.77
CA TRP A 134 -5.91 10.02 11.61
C TRP A 134 -6.88 9.23 10.73
N ARG A 135 -6.40 8.59 9.68
CA ARG A 135 -7.22 7.73 8.82
C ARG A 135 -7.77 6.54 9.60
N MET A 136 -6.93 5.90 10.41
CA MET A 136 -7.30 4.75 11.24
C MET A 136 -8.16 5.12 12.45
N GLY A 137 -8.18 6.41 12.84
CA GLY A 137 -8.99 6.93 13.94
C GLY A 137 -8.32 6.85 15.32
N TYR A 138 -7.04 6.44 15.41
CA TYR A 138 -6.33 6.37 16.68
C TYR A 138 -4.82 6.63 16.55
N ALA A 139 -4.21 7.19 17.62
CA ALA A 139 -2.85 7.73 17.60
C ALA A 139 -1.73 6.67 17.43
N LYS A 140 -1.99 5.41 17.78
CA LYS A 140 -0.97 4.34 17.74
C LYS A 140 -0.98 3.50 16.45
N ALA A 141 -1.81 3.83 15.46
CA ALA A 141 -1.96 3.04 14.24
C ALA A 141 -0.64 2.87 13.48
N SER A 142 0.14 3.95 13.31
CA SER A 142 1.47 3.89 12.67
C SER A 142 2.43 2.97 13.42
N LYS A 143 2.42 3.03 14.76
CA LYS A 143 3.23 2.14 15.59
C LYS A 143 2.81 0.67 15.41
N HIS A 144 1.50 0.39 15.41
CA HIS A 144 0.98 -0.96 15.17
C HIS A 144 1.35 -1.47 13.77
N MET A 145 1.31 -0.62 12.74
CA MET A 145 1.74 -1.00 11.39
C MET A 145 3.20 -1.45 11.36
N ILE A 146 4.08 -0.65 11.95
CA ILE A 146 5.51 -0.95 12.00
C ILE A 146 5.78 -2.23 12.80
N GLN A 147 5.19 -2.36 13.99
CA GLN A 147 5.40 -3.51 14.87
C GLN A 147 4.88 -4.82 14.28
N SER A 148 3.75 -4.76 13.57
CA SER A 148 3.14 -5.93 12.95
C SER A 148 3.72 -6.28 11.58
N GLY A 149 4.47 -5.38 10.93
CA GLY A 149 4.99 -5.56 9.59
C GLY A 149 3.95 -5.42 8.47
N ARG A 150 2.68 -5.12 8.80
CA ARG A 150 1.54 -5.07 7.87
C ARG A 150 1.46 -3.75 7.13
N CYS A 151 2.48 -3.44 6.34
CA CYS A 151 2.65 -2.12 5.74
C CYS A 151 2.31 -2.07 4.24
N GLY A 152 2.29 -3.22 3.54
CA GLY A 152 2.29 -3.25 2.09
C GLY A 152 3.59 -2.68 1.51
N TRP A 153 3.62 -2.43 0.22
CA TRP A 153 4.82 -1.96 -0.47
C TRP A 153 4.50 -1.00 -1.60
N TYR A 154 5.47 -0.16 -1.91
CA TYR A 154 5.47 0.70 -3.08
C TYR A 154 6.09 0.01 -4.28
N CYS A 155 5.63 0.40 -5.47
CA CYS A 155 6.18 -0.03 -6.74
C CYS A 155 6.41 1.15 -7.68
N SER A 156 7.46 1.03 -8.50
CA SER A 156 7.61 1.79 -9.73
C SER A 156 6.98 1.04 -10.90
N VAL A 157 6.64 1.76 -11.97
CA VAL A 157 6.04 1.19 -13.17
C VAL A 157 7.12 1.01 -14.23
N LEU A 158 7.49 -0.25 -14.52
CA LEU A 158 8.45 -0.58 -15.59
C LEU A 158 7.77 -0.62 -16.96
N GLN A 159 6.58 -1.21 -17.02
CA GLN A 159 5.76 -1.27 -18.23
C GLN A 159 4.34 -0.78 -17.91
N THR A 160 3.89 0.22 -18.65
CA THR A 160 2.55 0.78 -18.57
C THR A 160 1.54 -0.11 -19.27
N GLY A 161 0.26 0.03 -18.92
CA GLY A 161 -0.81 -0.76 -19.52
C GLY A 161 -2.15 -0.49 -18.84
N ALA A 162 -3.07 -1.44 -18.91
CA ALA A 162 -4.33 -1.39 -18.21
C ALA A 162 -4.39 -2.52 -17.15
N LEU A 163 -4.84 -2.16 -15.95
CA LEU A 163 -5.11 -3.11 -14.89
C LEU A 163 -6.60 -3.45 -14.87
N VAL A 164 -6.89 -4.72 -14.59
CA VAL A 164 -8.27 -5.22 -14.44
C VAL A 164 -8.36 -6.03 -13.16
N PRO A 165 -9.31 -5.75 -12.26
CA PRO A 165 -9.54 -6.59 -11.08
C PRO A 165 -9.83 -8.05 -11.48
N GLY A 166 -9.34 -8.98 -10.67
CA GLY A 166 -9.36 -10.42 -10.97
C GLY A 166 -8.12 -10.94 -11.69
N ALA A 167 -7.27 -10.05 -12.24
CA ALA A 167 -6.04 -10.45 -12.90
C ALA A 167 -5.07 -11.14 -11.92
N SER A 168 -4.43 -12.22 -12.38
CA SER A 168 -3.37 -12.92 -11.65
C SER A 168 -2.14 -12.03 -11.51
N ILE A 169 -1.46 -12.14 -10.37
CA ILE A 169 -0.18 -11.48 -10.12
C ILE A 169 0.91 -12.52 -10.16
N HIS A 170 1.88 -12.35 -11.04
CA HIS A 170 3.04 -13.22 -11.14
C HIS A 170 4.25 -12.53 -10.53
N LEU A 171 4.74 -13.09 -9.42
CA LEU A 171 5.98 -12.67 -8.79
C LEU A 171 7.17 -13.19 -9.59
N LEU A 172 7.98 -12.27 -10.09
CA LEU A 172 9.23 -12.53 -10.79
C LEU A 172 10.37 -12.10 -9.86
N PRO A 173 11.04 -13.05 -9.18
CA PRO A 173 12.07 -12.72 -8.21
C PRO A 173 13.21 -11.93 -8.83
N GLY A 174 13.61 -10.85 -8.17
CA GLY A 174 14.80 -10.09 -8.47
C GLY A 174 16.05 -10.66 -7.77
N ARG A 175 17.08 -9.82 -7.61
CA ARG A 175 18.15 -10.16 -6.66
C ARG A 175 17.54 -10.17 -5.27
N LYS A 176 17.59 -11.33 -4.58
CA LYS A 176 17.11 -11.44 -3.19
C LYS A 176 17.96 -10.54 -2.30
N LEU A 177 17.48 -9.31 -2.08
CA LEU A 177 18.12 -8.36 -1.17
C LEU A 177 17.54 -8.55 0.24
N MET A 178 16.32 -8.09 0.44
CA MET A 178 15.63 -8.15 1.74
C MET A 178 14.14 -8.12 1.46
N ASN A 179 13.35 -8.91 2.17
CA ASN A 179 11.90 -8.83 2.06
C ASN A 179 11.37 -7.54 2.69
N ILE A 180 10.13 -7.20 2.38
CA ILE A 180 9.50 -5.94 2.80
C ILE A 180 9.37 -5.86 4.33
N ALA A 181 9.03 -6.97 4.99
CA ALA A 181 8.89 -7.00 6.44
C ALA A 181 10.23 -6.73 7.16
N ASP A 182 11.32 -7.34 6.71
CA ASP A 182 12.64 -7.13 7.29
C ASP A 182 13.18 -5.74 7.01
N GLN A 183 12.91 -5.20 5.82
CA GLN A 183 13.31 -3.82 5.50
C GLN A 183 12.59 -2.81 6.37
N LEU A 184 11.30 -2.99 6.65
CA LEU A 184 10.55 -2.13 7.56
C LEU A 184 11.16 -2.17 8.97
N ARG A 185 11.49 -3.37 9.48
CA ARG A 185 12.12 -3.54 10.79
C ARG A 185 13.49 -2.85 10.89
N LEU A 186 14.28 -2.91 9.82
CA LEU A 186 15.58 -2.25 9.75
C LEU A 186 15.45 -0.72 9.76
N GLN A 187 14.50 -0.18 9.00
CA GLN A 187 14.24 1.26 8.97
C GLN A 187 13.77 1.77 10.33
N GLN A 188 12.92 1.03 11.03
CA GLN A 188 12.48 1.39 12.38
C GLN A 188 13.66 1.48 13.35
N LYS A 189 14.54 0.48 13.39
CA LYS A 189 15.73 0.52 14.24
C LYS A 189 16.63 1.73 13.95
N HIS A 190 16.69 2.18 12.70
CA HIS A 190 17.45 3.38 12.33
C HIS A 190 16.82 4.65 12.88
N ILE A 191 15.50 4.77 12.79
CA ILE A 191 14.74 5.90 13.33
C ILE A 191 14.88 5.96 14.86
N ASP A 192 14.70 4.83 15.54
CA ASP A 192 14.80 4.74 17.00
C ASP A 192 16.21 5.14 17.48
N ARG A 193 17.29 4.67 16.83
CA ARG A 193 18.65 5.06 17.14
C ARG A 193 18.92 6.55 16.94
N GLN A 194 18.35 7.16 15.89
CA GLN A 194 18.51 8.60 15.68
C GLN A 194 17.81 9.39 16.79
N LEU A 195 16.63 8.97 17.23
CA LEU A 195 15.91 9.62 18.33
C LEU A 195 16.65 9.52 19.66
N GLU A 196 17.34 8.40 19.94
CA GLU A 196 18.17 8.22 21.15
C GLU A 196 19.40 9.14 21.17
N LEU A 197 19.97 9.49 20.02
CA LEU A 197 21.12 10.39 19.92
C LEU A 197 20.79 11.88 20.17
N PHE A 198 19.50 12.25 20.15
CA PHE A 198 19.03 13.61 20.38
C PHE A 198 18.36 13.80 21.75
N GLN A 199 18.40 12.80 22.64
CA GLN A 199 18.01 12.88 24.06
C GLN A 199 19.22 13.06 24.97
#